data_cbae8d3eae15b7a327dbeb329a3a5a59
#
_entry.id   cbae8d3eae15b7a327dbeb329a3a5a59
#
_cell.length_a   1.000
_cell.length_b   1.000
_cell.length_c   1.000
_cell.angle_alpha   90.00
_cell.angle_beta   90.00
_cell.angle_gamma   90.00
#
_symmetry.space_group_name_H-M   'P 1'
#
loop_
_entity.id
_entity.type
_entity.pdbx_description
1 polymer ?
#
loop_
_entity_poly.entity_id
_entity_poly.type
_entity_poly.pdbx_seq_one_letter_code
_entity_poly.pdbx_strand_id
1 'polypeptide(L)'
;MAIPPSSAPTSLAEAAAKIAEELAPDLVGVQECDYWLERSGNAHQIADIATSISTPYFAFAPSIIGTPGEKWRKLQASDKRMITNADSATQYEGSYGIGIASKIEVVKWHRLDLGNAPFGAPLLIAGDESGPGKPRMLYIRDEPRLAIAATLAHGYTVINAHLSFVPGYNLRQLN
;
A
#
# COMPACT_ATOMS: atom_id res chain seq x y z
N MET A 1 -1.96 7.69 -7.33
CA MET A 1 -2.94 8.80 -7.40
C MET A 1 -3.80 8.62 -6.17
N ALA A 2 -3.64 9.47 -5.15
CA ALA A 2 -4.52 9.41 -3.99
C ALA A 2 -5.94 9.82 -4.45
N ILE A 3 -6.92 8.97 -4.23
CA ILE A 3 -8.33 9.30 -4.49
C ILE A 3 -8.73 10.27 -3.38
N PRO A 4 -9.12 11.52 -3.71
CA PRO A 4 -9.61 12.42 -2.69
C PRO A 4 -10.87 11.81 -2.06
N PRO A 5 -11.08 11.97 -0.75
CA PRO A 5 -12.30 11.51 -0.11
C PRO A 5 -13.48 12.20 -0.80
N SER A 6 -14.27 11.41 -1.51
CA SER A 6 -15.55 11.90 -2.04
C SER A 6 -16.56 11.95 -0.90
N SER A 7 -17.51 12.84 -0.99
CA SER A 7 -18.60 13.03 -0.02
C SER A 7 -19.55 11.82 0.18
N ALA A 8 -19.26 10.69 -0.44
CA ALA A 8 -19.88 9.40 -0.19
C ALA A 8 -18.75 8.40 0.16
N PRO A 9 -18.90 7.59 1.21
CA PRO A 9 -17.93 6.57 1.57
C PRO A 9 -17.97 5.42 0.56
N THR A 10 -17.34 5.62 -0.60
CA THR A 10 -17.05 4.52 -1.49
C THR A 10 -15.86 3.79 -0.87
N SER A 11 -16.05 2.55 -0.43
CA SER A 11 -14.96 1.75 0.09
C SER A 11 -13.90 1.56 -1.01
N LEU A 12 -12.64 1.38 -0.61
CA LEU A 12 -11.56 1.10 -1.58
C LEU A 12 -11.89 -0.15 -2.41
N ALA A 13 -12.58 -1.13 -1.82
CA ALA A 13 -13.07 -2.33 -2.50
C ALA A 13 -14.11 -2.03 -3.59
N GLU A 14 -15.05 -1.12 -3.34
CA GLU A 14 -16.05 -0.69 -4.35
C GLU A 14 -15.37 0.07 -5.51
N ALA A 15 -14.40 0.93 -5.19
CA ALA A 15 -13.63 1.62 -6.23
C ALA A 15 -12.82 0.63 -7.07
N ALA A 16 -12.22 -0.39 -6.46
CA ALA A 16 -11.50 -1.45 -7.16
C ALA A 16 -12.44 -2.30 -8.03
N ALA A 17 -13.64 -2.64 -7.54
CA ALA A 17 -14.65 -3.37 -8.31
C ALA A 17 -15.06 -2.61 -9.58
N LYS A 18 -15.29 -1.30 -9.47
CA LYS A 18 -15.59 -0.44 -10.63
C LYS A 18 -14.48 -0.44 -11.68
N ILE A 19 -13.22 -0.31 -11.23
CA ILE A 19 -12.06 -0.38 -12.13
C ILE A 19 -11.97 -1.77 -12.79
N ALA A 20 -12.29 -2.83 -12.05
CA ALA A 20 -12.29 -4.18 -12.57
C ALA A 20 -13.37 -4.42 -13.63
N GLU A 21 -14.56 -3.84 -13.46
CA GLU A 21 -15.63 -3.88 -14.46
C GLU A 21 -15.22 -3.21 -15.78
N GLU A 22 -14.51 -2.09 -15.70
CA GLU A 22 -14.09 -1.33 -16.88
C GLU A 22 -12.86 -1.91 -17.58
N LEU A 23 -11.86 -2.36 -16.81
CA LEU A 23 -10.55 -2.74 -17.33
C LEU A 23 -10.28 -4.25 -17.32
N ALA A 24 -11.06 -5.02 -16.56
CA ALA A 24 -10.89 -6.47 -16.37
C ALA A 24 -9.42 -6.91 -16.12
N PRO A 25 -8.67 -6.29 -15.20
CA PRO A 25 -7.25 -6.54 -15.03
C PRO A 25 -6.99 -7.96 -14.58
N ASP A 26 -5.88 -8.56 -15.05
CA ASP A 26 -5.40 -9.85 -14.56
C ASP A 26 -4.60 -9.72 -13.26
N LEU A 27 -4.00 -8.54 -13.04
CA LEU A 27 -3.21 -8.22 -11.86
C LEU A 27 -3.33 -6.73 -11.53
N VAL A 28 -3.38 -6.44 -10.22
CA VAL A 28 -3.43 -5.06 -9.70
C VAL A 28 -2.35 -4.87 -8.66
N GLY A 29 -1.49 -3.86 -8.84
CA GLY A 29 -0.58 -3.34 -7.82
C GLY A 29 -1.24 -2.18 -7.10
N VAL A 30 -1.24 -2.23 -5.77
CA VAL A 30 -1.85 -1.19 -4.91
C VAL A 30 -0.80 -0.64 -3.97
N GLN A 31 -0.77 0.69 -3.85
CA GLN A 31 0.09 1.41 -2.91
C GLN A 31 -0.75 2.04 -1.82
N GLU A 32 -0.10 2.39 -0.70
CA GLU A 32 -0.74 3.08 0.41
C GLU A 32 -1.93 2.33 1.01
N CYS A 33 -1.76 1.00 1.21
CA CYS A 33 -2.78 0.14 1.78
C CYS A 33 -2.63 0.02 3.29
N ASP A 34 -3.78 0.00 3.96
CA ASP A 34 -3.88 -0.32 5.39
C ASP A 34 -4.18 -1.80 5.60
N TYR A 35 -3.60 -2.33 6.67
CA TYR A 35 -3.90 -3.61 7.25
C TYR A 35 -4.24 -3.40 8.74
N TRP A 36 -5.50 -3.66 9.14
CA TRP A 36 -5.99 -3.56 10.50
C TRP A 36 -5.69 -2.22 11.21
N LEU A 37 -5.80 -1.09 10.49
CA LEU A 37 -5.74 0.24 11.06
C LEU A 37 -7.14 0.80 11.32
N GLU A 38 -7.33 1.45 12.47
CA GLU A 38 -8.62 2.02 12.89
C GLU A 38 -9.17 3.02 11.86
N ARG A 39 -8.30 3.85 11.27
CA ARG A 39 -8.66 4.86 10.26
C ARG A 39 -9.32 4.26 9.00
N SER A 40 -9.08 2.99 8.72
CA SER A 40 -9.67 2.25 7.60
C SER A 40 -10.72 1.22 8.06
N GLY A 41 -11.24 1.36 9.29
CA GLY A 41 -12.24 0.45 9.85
C GLY A 41 -11.70 -0.95 10.15
N ASN A 42 -10.40 -1.08 10.44
CA ASN A 42 -9.70 -2.35 10.65
C ASN A 42 -9.80 -3.30 9.44
N ALA A 43 -9.80 -2.74 8.24
CA ALA A 43 -9.87 -3.50 7.00
C ALA A 43 -8.52 -4.15 6.66
N HIS A 44 -8.56 -5.28 5.96
CA HIS A 44 -7.43 -5.82 5.22
C HIS A 44 -7.58 -5.40 3.76
N GLN A 45 -7.22 -4.16 3.44
CA GLN A 45 -7.58 -3.52 2.18
C GLN A 45 -7.16 -4.30 0.92
N ILE A 46 -6.00 -4.97 0.92
CA ILE A 46 -5.61 -5.77 -0.25
C ILE A 46 -6.44 -7.05 -0.39
N ALA A 47 -6.85 -7.67 0.71
CA ALA A 47 -7.74 -8.84 0.68
C ALA A 47 -9.15 -8.45 0.22
N ASP A 48 -9.64 -7.29 0.67
CA ASP A 48 -10.93 -6.75 0.28
C ASP A 48 -10.95 -6.42 -1.22
N ILE A 49 -9.88 -5.79 -1.73
CA ILE A 49 -9.69 -5.55 -3.16
C ILE A 49 -9.65 -6.88 -3.92
N ALA A 50 -8.83 -7.83 -3.48
CA ALA A 50 -8.70 -9.15 -4.12
C ALA A 50 -10.04 -9.86 -4.23
N THR A 51 -10.84 -9.79 -3.17
CA THR A 51 -12.21 -10.35 -3.15
C THR A 51 -13.12 -9.64 -4.15
N SER A 52 -13.13 -8.30 -4.15
CA SER A 52 -14.02 -7.51 -5.01
C SER A 52 -13.73 -7.67 -6.50
N ILE A 53 -12.48 -7.94 -6.89
CA ILE A 53 -12.07 -8.17 -8.28
C ILE A 53 -11.87 -9.66 -8.62
N SER A 54 -12.27 -10.56 -7.72
CA SER A 54 -12.21 -12.01 -7.90
C SER A 54 -10.81 -12.55 -8.22
N THR A 55 -9.79 -12.06 -7.48
CA THR A 55 -8.40 -12.53 -7.59
C THR A 55 -8.06 -13.46 -6.42
N PRO A 56 -7.71 -14.74 -6.68
CA PRO A 56 -7.44 -15.71 -5.61
C PRO A 56 -6.07 -15.55 -4.95
N TYR A 57 -5.14 -14.88 -5.61
CA TYR A 57 -3.78 -14.68 -5.12
C TYR A 57 -3.56 -13.23 -4.73
N PHE A 58 -3.14 -13.00 -3.51
CA PHE A 58 -2.71 -11.66 -3.08
C PHE A 58 -1.57 -11.73 -2.07
N ALA A 59 -0.80 -10.65 -1.99
CA ALA A 59 0.12 -10.39 -0.91
C ALA A 59 0.11 -8.92 -0.50
N PHE A 60 0.22 -8.68 0.79
CA PHE A 60 0.44 -7.39 1.42
C PHE A 60 1.82 -7.37 2.07
N ALA A 61 2.59 -6.33 1.84
CA ALA A 61 3.90 -6.13 2.47
C ALA A 61 3.88 -4.82 3.29
N PRO A 62 3.90 -4.90 4.64
CA PRO A 62 3.95 -3.72 5.48
C PRO A 62 5.28 -2.98 5.34
N SER A 63 5.26 -1.66 5.23
CA SER A 63 6.44 -0.79 5.28
C SER A 63 6.71 -0.31 6.70
N ILE A 64 5.65 -0.06 7.46
CA ILE A 64 5.65 0.35 8.86
C ILE A 64 4.55 -0.35 9.64
N ILE A 65 4.71 -0.42 10.94
CA ILE A 65 3.66 -0.82 11.88
C ILE A 65 3.05 0.45 12.47
N GLY A 66 1.72 0.57 12.39
CA GLY A 66 0.97 1.75 12.82
C GLY A 66 0.56 2.67 11.67
N THR A 67 0.10 3.88 12.00
CA THR A 67 -0.54 4.83 11.08
C THR A 67 0.47 5.86 10.57
N PRO A 68 0.69 5.96 9.23
CA PRO A 68 1.59 6.95 8.66
C PRO A 68 1.13 8.37 8.96
N GLY A 69 2.08 9.26 9.21
CA GLY A 69 1.79 10.65 9.61
C GLY A 69 1.39 10.83 11.07
N GLU A 70 1.13 9.75 11.79
CA GLU A 70 0.75 9.76 13.21
C GLU A 70 1.75 8.97 14.03
N LYS A 71 1.30 7.86 14.65
CA LYS A 71 2.13 6.97 15.47
C LYS A 71 2.50 5.72 14.68
N TRP A 72 3.77 5.53 14.40
CA TRP A 72 4.28 4.36 13.71
C TRP A 72 5.70 3.99 14.18
N ARG A 73 6.09 2.76 13.88
CA ARG A 73 7.44 2.23 14.09
C ARG A 73 7.93 1.45 12.88
N LYS A 74 9.25 1.30 12.78
CA LYS A 74 9.84 0.37 11.79
C LYS A 74 9.52 -1.07 12.15
N LEU A 75 9.51 -1.95 11.13
CA LEU A 75 9.38 -3.38 11.34
C LEU A 75 10.58 -3.91 12.12
N GLN A 76 10.29 -4.79 13.07
CA GLN A 76 11.26 -5.57 13.82
C GLN A 76 11.40 -6.98 13.19
N ALA A 77 12.39 -7.76 13.63
CA ALA A 77 12.61 -9.12 13.14
C ALA A 77 11.44 -10.07 13.41
N SER A 78 10.67 -9.83 14.48
CA SER A 78 9.48 -10.59 14.85
C SER A 78 8.24 -10.25 14.05
N ASP A 79 8.22 -9.11 13.35
CA ASP A 79 7.03 -8.69 12.62
C ASP A 79 6.86 -9.48 11.33
N LYS A 80 5.61 -9.75 10.98
CA LYS A 80 5.27 -10.37 9.69
C LYS A 80 5.66 -9.43 8.55
N ARG A 81 6.53 -9.91 7.67
CA ARG A 81 7.07 -9.10 6.58
C ARG A 81 6.24 -9.15 5.31
N MET A 82 5.40 -10.18 5.19
CA MET A 82 4.49 -10.36 4.07
C MET A 82 3.30 -11.19 4.53
N ILE A 83 2.10 -10.73 4.22
CA ILE A 83 0.83 -11.39 4.52
C ILE A 83 0.20 -11.78 3.18
N THR A 84 -0.12 -13.05 3.01
CA THR A 84 -0.65 -13.60 1.77
C THR A 84 -2.02 -14.24 1.99
N ASN A 85 -2.67 -14.65 0.92
CA ASN A 85 -3.90 -15.44 1.01
C ASN A 85 -3.76 -16.71 1.86
N ALA A 86 -2.55 -17.26 2.03
CA ALA A 86 -2.29 -18.40 2.92
C ALA A 86 -2.30 -18.04 4.42
N ASP A 87 -2.19 -16.77 4.77
CA ASP A 87 -2.13 -16.26 6.15
C ASP A 87 -3.50 -15.81 6.68
N SER A 88 -4.60 -16.07 5.98
CA SER A 88 -5.95 -15.53 6.26
C SER A 88 -6.50 -15.85 7.65
N ALA A 89 -6.00 -16.88 8.31
CA ALA A 89 -6.44 -17.30 9.66
C ALA A 89 -5.70 -16.57 10.80
N THR A 90 -4.69 -15.75 10.50
CA THR A 90 -3.84 -15.09 11.51
C THR A 90 -3.94 -13.58 11.39
N GLN A 91 -4.28 -12.93 12.50
CA GLN A 91 -4.25 -11.47 12.59
C GLN A 91 -2.88 -11.00 13.11
N TYR A 92 -2.30 -10.03 12.42
CA TYR A 92 -1.05 -9.37 12.79
C TYR A 92 -1.31 -7.94 13.26
N GLU A 93 -0.28 -7.26 13.77
CA GLU A 93 -0.37 -5.87 14.22
C GLU A 93 -0.72 -4.93 13.05
N GLY A 94 -1.53 -3.91 13.34
CA GLY A 94 -1.97 -2.92 12.36
C GLY A 94 -0.80 -2.23 11.67
N SER A 95 -0.85 -2.16 10.35
CA SER A 95 0.30 -1.73 9.53
C SER A 95 -0.13 -1.07 8.23
N TYR A 96 0.81 -0.37 7.61
CA TYR A 96 0.64 0.31 6.34
C TYR A 96 1.71 -0.13 5.36
N GLY A 97 1.35 -0.29 4.09
CA GLY A 97 2.28 -0.80 3.08
C GLY A 97 1.72 -0.81 1.67
N ILE A 98 2.14 -1.82 0.90
CA ILE A 98 1.72 -2.02 -0.49
C ILE A 98 1.33 -3.47 -0.72
N GLY A 99 0.56 -3.72 -1.79
CA GLY A 99 0.13 -5.07 -2.13
C GLY A 99 0.02 -5.33 -3.61
N ILE A 100 -0.11 -6.59 -3.95
CA ILE A 100 -0.46 -7.09 -5.29
C ILE A 100 -1.61 -8.08 -5.13
N ALA A 101 -2.60 -7.99 -6.02
CA ALA A 101 -3.65 -8.98 -6.19
C ALA A 101 -3.62 -9.51 -7.64
N SER A 102 -3.77 -10.82 -7.85
CA SER A 102 -3.61 -11.48 -9.15
C SER A 102 -4.64 -12.58 -9.38
N LYS A 103 -5.20 -12.64 -10.58
CA LYS A 103 -5.96 -13.79 -11.09
C LYS A 103 -5.05 -14.95 -11.49
N ILE A 104 -3.83 -14.61 -11.93
CA ILE A 104 -2.83 -15.56 -12.37
C ILE A 104 -2.11 -16.12 -11.15
N GLU A 105 -1.87 -17.41 -11.13
CA GLU A 105 -1.15 -18.10 -10.07
C GLU A 105 0.22 -17.44 -9.82
N VAL A 106 0.48 -17.14 -8.54
CA VAL A 106 1.77 -16.62 -8.09
C VAL A 106 2.57 -17.74 -7.45
N VAL A 107 3.64 -18.16 -8.14
CA VAL A 107 4.51 -19.24 -7.68
C VAL A 107 5.52 -18.77 -6.63
N LYS A 108 5.84 -17.47 -6.62
CA LYS A 108 6.76 -16.91 -5.64
C LYS A 108 6.51 -15.43 -5.40
N TRP A 109 6.48 -15.07 -4.13
CA TRP A 109 6.48 -13.69 -3.65
C TRP A 109 7.87 -13.26 -3.25
N HIS A 110 8.23 -12.02 -3.57
CA HIS A 110 9.49 -11.40 -3.18
C HIS A 110 9.24 -10.06 -2.52
N ARG A 111 10.14 -9.68 -1.63
CA ARG A 111 10.15 -8.37 -0.97
C ARG A 111 11.55 -7.79 -1.00
N LEU A 112 11.66 -6.51 -1.31
CA LEU A 112 12.89 -5.73 -1.21
C LEU A 112 12.62 -4.48 -0.37
N ASP A 113 13.33 -4.33 0.74
CA ASP A 113 13.29 -3.11 1.53
C ASP A 113 14.19 -2.06 0.90
N LEU A 114 13.62 -0.92 0.56
CA LEU A 114 14.31 0.21 -0.10
C LEU A 114 14.83 1.25 0.90
N GLY A 115 14.52 1.05 2.19
CA GLY A 115 14.86 2.02 3.24
C GLY A 115 14.06 3.32 3.14
N ASN A 116 14.53 4.36 3.81
CA ASN A 116 13.94 5.69 3.79
C ASN A 116 15.04 6.76 3.77
N ALA A 117 14.71 7.95 3.29
CA ALA A 117 15.60 9.08 3.39
C ALA A 117 15.91 9.40 4.87
N PRO A 118 17.14 9.80 5.22
CA PRO A 118 17.49 10.16 6.60
C PRO A 118 16.82 11.47 7.06
N PHE A 119 16.18 12.18 6.15
CA PHE A 119 15.46 13.43 6.38
C PHE A 119 14.10 13.38 5.68
N GLY A 120 13.22 14.32 6.04
CA GLY A 120 11.94 14.50 5.38
C GLY A 120 12.00 15.56 4.28
N ALA A 121 10.83 15.88 3.75
CA ALA A 121 10.67 16.98 2.80
C ALA A 121 9.41 17.80 3.15
N PRO A 122 9.38 19.09 2.76
CA PRO A 122 8.15 19.86 2.85
C PRO A 122 7.13 19.35 1.83
N LEU A 123 5.91 19.10 2.30
CA LEU A 123 4.76 18.78 1.47
C LEU A 123 3.72 19.89 1.60
N LEU A 124 3.16 20.28 0.46
CA LEU A 124 2.03 21.19 0.40
C LEU A 124 0.75 20.38 0.53
N ILE A 125 0.05 20.53 1.66
CA ILE A 125 -1.20 19.85 1.92
C ILE A 125 -2.34 20.83 1.64
N ALA A 126 -3.34 20.39 0.88
CA ALA A 126 -4.57 21.16 0.71
C ALA A 126 -5.22 21.43 2.07
N GLY A 127 -5.80 22.61 2.23
CA GLY A 127 -6.50 22.95 3.48
C GLY A 127 -7.70 22.06 3.74
N ASP A 128 -8.11 22.02 4.99
CA ASP A 128 -9.16 21.18 5.54
C ASP A 128 -10.49 21.29 4.77
N GLU A 129 -11.25 20.20 4.66
CA GLU A 129 -12.50 20.09 3.89
C GLU A 129 -13.64 21.00 4.38
N SER A 130 -13.49 21.66 5.53
CA SER A 130 -14.49 22.55 6.10
C SER A 130 -14.51 23.98 5.51
N GLY A 131 -13.73 24.24 4.44
CA GLY A 131 -13.70 25.54 3.76
C GLY A 131 -12.47 25.69 2.84
N PRO A 132 -12.36 26.81 2.08
CA PRO A 132 -11.18 27.09 1.25
C PRO A 132 -9.99 27.43 2.16
N GLY A 133 -9.51 26.43 2.89
CA GLY A 133 -8.32 26.52 3.72
C GLY A 133 -7.11 26.83 2.87
N LYS A 134 -6.27 27.77 3.30
CA LYS A 134 -5.01 28.05 2.63
C LYS A 134 -4.13 26.79 2.64
N PRO A 135 -3.46 26.45 1.54
CA PRO A 135 -2.51 25.34 1.52
C PRO A 135 -1.50 25.49 2.64
N ARG A 136 -1.25 24.41 3.38
CA ARG A 136 -0.31 24.38 4.49
C ARG A 136 0.93 23.59 4.10
N MET A 137 2.10 24.15 4.33
CA MET A 137 3.35 23.41 4.15
C MET A 137 3.68 22.68 5.44
N LEU A 138 3.75 21.35 5.37
CA LEU A 138 4.16 20.50 6.48
C LEU A 138 5.47 19.81 6.13
N TYR A 139 6.41 19.76 7.09
CA TYR A 139 7.60 18.96 6.98
C TYR A 139 7.28 17.53 7.41
N ILE A 140 7.32 16.59 6.48
CA ILE A 140 6.99 15.18 6.72
C ILE A 140 8.27 14.35 6.64
N ARG A 141 8.52 13.55 7.68
CA ARG A 141 9.62 12.59 7.70
C ARG A 141 9.31 11.44 6.73
N ASP A 142 10.33 11.02 5.99
CA ASP A 142 10.19 9.87 5.10
C ASP A 142 10.03 8.57 5.89
N GLU A 143 9.16 7.72 5.39
CA GLU A 143 8.86 6.40 5.95
C GLU A 143 9.65 5.33 5.20
N PRO A 144 9.93 4.17 5.82
CA PRO A 144 10.49 3.03 5.11
C PRO A 144 9.70 2.68 3.86
N ARG A 145 10.40 2.49 2.75
CA ARG A 145 9.87 2.16 1.44
C ARG A 145 10.25 0.74 1.07
N LEU A 146 9.47 0.14 0.20
CA LEU A 146 9.71 -1.23 -0.24
C LEU A 146 9.18 -1.47 -1.66
N ALA A 147 9.67 -2.54 -2.26
CA ALA A 147 9.08 -3.18 -3.42
C ALA A 147 8.60 -4.59 -3.07
N ILE A 148 7.51 -5.01 -3.70
CA ILE A 148 7.01 -6.38 -3.68
C ILE A 148 6.96 -6.88 -5.12
N ALA A 149 7.32 -8.15 -5.34
CA ALA A 149 7.20 -8.74 -6.66
C ALA A 149 6.50 -10.10 -6.60
N ALA A 150 5.70 -10.35 -7.64
CA ALA A 150 5.01 -11.60 -7.89
C ALA A 150 5.62 -12.29 -9.12
N THR A 151 6.22 -13.46 -8.94
CA THR A 151 6.59 -14.35 -10.05
C THR A 151 5.39 -15.21 -10.38
N LEU A 152 4.88 -15.06 -11.60
CA LEU A 152 3.66 -15.70 -12.06
C LEU A 152 3.96 -17.07 -12.70
N ALA A 153 2.99 -17.97 -12.71
CA ALA A 153 3.15 -19.34 -13.23
C ALA A 153 3.64 -19.41 -14.67
N HIS A 154 3.31 -18.42 -15.50
CA HIS A 154 3.79 -18.32 -16.89
C HIS A 154 5.17 -17.66 -17.05
N GLY A 155 5.91 -17.44 -15.95
CA GLY A 155 7.30 -17.00 -15.95
C GLY A 155 7.54 -15.50 -15.89
N TYR A 156 6.52 -14.63 -16.01
CA TYR A 156 6.69 -13.20 -15.82
C TYR A 156 6.79 -12.84 -14.34
N THR A 157 7.55 -11.78 -14.05
CA THR A 157 7.58 -11.18 -12.71
C THR A 157 7.08 -9.75 -12.79
N VAL A 158 6.07 -9.45 -11.98
CA VAL A 158 5.51 -8.11 -11.84
C VAL A 158 5.98 -7.49 -10.55
N ILE A 159 6.42 -6.24 -10.60
CA ILE A 159 6.95 -5.49 -9.46
C ILE A 159 6.04 -4.31 -9.18
N ASN A 160 5.63 -4.16 -7.92
CA ASN A 160 5.02 -2.96 -7.37
C ASN A 160 6.00 -2.32 -6.38
N ALA A 161 6.38 -1.08 -6.61
CA ALA A 161 7.34 -0.36 -5.77
C ALA A 161 6.79 0.98 -5.30
N HIS A 162 6.85 1.22 -4.00
CA HIS A 162 6.53 2.51 -3.40
C HIS A 162 7.83 3.21 -3.01
N LEU A 163 8.18 4.23 -3.77
CA LEU A 163 9.44 4.97 -3.61
C LEU A 163 9.28 6.15 -2.67
N SER A 164 10.40 6.66 -2.17
CA SER A 164 10.44 7.87 -1.36
C SER A 164 9.90 9.09 -2.14
N PHE A 165 9.13 9.92 -1.46
CA PHE A 165 8.71 11.22 -2.01
C PHE A 165 9.81 12.29 -1.92
N VAL A 166 10.93 12.01 -1.23
CA VAL A 166 12.06 12.94 -1.08
C VAL A 166 12.82 13.02 -2.40
N PRO A 167 12.92 14.21 -3.03
CA PRO A 167 13.59 14.37 -4.31
C PRO A 167 15.04 13.86 -4.31
N GLY A 168 15.38 13.11 -5.35
CA GLY A 168 16.70 12.49 -5.52
C GLY A 168 16.94 11.22 -4.70
N TYR A 169 16.22 10.99 -3.60
CA TYR A 169 16.32 9.74 -2.86
C TYR A 169 15.58 8.60 -3.55
N ASN A 170 14.43 8.88 -4.15
CA ASN A 170 13.70 7.93 -5.00
C ASN A 170 14.56 7.36 -6.14
N LEU A 171 15.40 8.19 -6.76
CA LEU A 171 16.33 7.73 -7.81
C LEU A 171 17.41 6.79 -7.25
N ARG A 172 17.87 7.03 -6.02
CA ARG A 172 18.83 6.13 -5.35
C ARG A 172 18.23 4.78 -4.98
N GLN A 173 16.92 4.70 -4.80
CA GLN A 173 16.20 3.46 -4.52
C GLN A 173 16.02 2.60 -5.76
N LEU A 174 16.21 3.14 -6.95
CA LEU A 174 16.13 2.44 -8.23
C LEU A 174 17.48 1.92 -8.75
N ASN A 175 18.59 2.35 -8.13
CA ASN A 175 19.96 1.92 -8.46
C ASN A 175 20.50 0.93 -7.43
#